data_a3c0419224ff6085d6f2dc7f446dab38
#
_entry.id   a3c0419224ff6085d6f2dc7f446dab38
#
_cell.length_a   1.000
_cell.length_b   1.000
_cell.length_c   1.000
_cell.angle_alpha   90.00
_cell.angle_beta   90.00
_cell.angle_gamma   90.00
#
_symmetry.space_group_name_H-M   'P 1'
#
loop_
_entity.id
_entity.type
_entity.pdbx_description
1 polymer ?
#
loop_
_entity_poly.entity_id
_entity_poly.type
_entity_poly.pdbx_seq_one_letter_code
_entity_poly.pdbx_strand_id
1 'polypeptide(L)'
;MPTTNGNRPILDLKRWEQVTPSSVATIAGAFIASSRHFRQQQLYVRSTTEAFLYNPNEDGWVQLPSPALAGTFAAGAAGVSGAWSTGTTVAASTLTATGGSTSTINTNQTIARSLAGYSIHIVSGPNAGVTLSIVSNTIGTNSVITVATQASAFTSSTVYRLCTPVWYVLGSGTLASGSFRKYDFATNTWTTLVNTGLPATIATDGKLIATPSWYDDGYEALASGTATSATGTTLVNSAKNWTASQWVNSQVRIVSGTGAGQIRTITASTATTLTVATWTITPDATSVYQITGNDDFLYYMGNGAVTLFRYSISGNSWSTLTPVAARAAAPSTGMSAAWVRQVTDTTWTDENAIINGRRIYSFRGGVSAAIDYYDIAANTWVSAITYAPATETFTTGSKYTYYGNFIYIQKDATNRWFRFNIPAAAMDGWNTMPVVQGAAVVGDTCFDIEYKDGATEIVYIYMLMNTSTQMYRQMVI
;
A
#
# COMPACT_ATOMS: atom_id res chain seq x y z
N MET A 1 17.45 17.46 10.89
CA MET A 1 18.61 17.21 10.03
C MET A 1 19.35 16.05 10.64
N PRO A 2 19.57 14.94 9.95
CA PRO A 2 20.46 13.92 10.46
C PRO A 2 21.87 14.49 10.44
N THR A 3 22.54 14.43 11.57
CA THR A 3 23.95 14.78 11.70
C THR A 3 24.75 13.90 10.74
N THR A 4 25.47 14.55 9.86
CA THR A 4 26.46 13.95 8.98
C THR A 4 27.44 13.11 9.79
N ASN A 5 27.25 11.79 9.79
CA ASN A 5 28.33 10.87 10.11
C ASN A 5 29.33 10.94 8.95
N GLY A 6 30.42 11.67 9.21
CA GLY A 6 31.43 11.95 8.23
C GLY A 6 32.03 10.70 7.61
N ASN A 7 32.38 10.84 6.36
CA ASN A 7 33.30 10.02 5.59
C ASN A 7 33.23 8.50 5.79
N ARG A 8 32.13 7.87 5.39
CA ARG A 8 32.22 6.49 4.92
C ARG A 8 32.39 6.52 3.40
N PRO A 9 33.41 5.87 2.86
CA PRO A 9 33.57 5.77 1.43
C PRO A 9 32.33 5.06 0.85
N ILE A 10 31.74 5.66 -0.18
CA ILE A 10 30.58 5.17 -0.96
C ILE A 10 30.92 3.84 -1.70
N LEU A 11 31.93 3.12 -1.29
CA LEU A 11 32.59 2.06 -2.07
C LEU A 11 32.03 0.64 -1.84
N ASP A 12 31.01 0.44 -1.01
CA ASP A 12 30.42 -0.90 -0.85
C ASP A 12 28.88 -0.88 -0.81
N LEU A 13 28.27 -0.37 -1.87
CA LEU A 13 26.84 -0.18 -2.04
C LEU A 13 26.03 -1.50 -2.06
N LYS A 14 26.67 -2.66 -2.02
CA LYS A 14 26.05 -3.99 -2.06
C LYS A 14 26.13 -4.74 -0.73
N ARG A 15 26.43 -4.07 0.36
CA ARG A 15 26.64 -4.71 1.65
C ARG A 15 25.41 -4.57 2.55
N TRP A 16 25.03 -5.67 3.19
CA TRP A 16 24.03 -5.64 4.26
C TRP A 16 24.59 -4.93 5.50
N GLU A 17 23.82 -4.02 6.05
CA GLU A 17 24.10 -3.32 7.30
C GLU A 17 23.14 -3.77 8.39
N GLN A 18 23.65 -4.00 9.59
CA GLN A 18 22.77 -4.17 10.75
C GLN A 18 22.28 -2.80 11.20
N VAL A 19 20.97 -2.70 11.43
CA VAL A 19 20.29 -1.50 11.96
C VAL A 19 19.74 -1.79 13.34
N THR A 20 19.08 -0.81 13.95
CA THR A 20 18.56 -0.97 15.32
C THR A 20 17.66 -2.21 15.42
N PRO A 21 18.01 -3.17 16.29
CA PRO A 21 17.23 -4.37 16.50
C PRO A 21 15.81 -4.04 16.96
N SER A 22 14.84 -4.90 16.63
CA SER A 22 13.51 -4.78 17.21
C SER A 22 13.59 -5.00 18.73
N SER A 23 12.65 -4.42 19.46
CA SER A 23 12.56 -4.59 20.92
C SER A 23 12.25 -6.03 21.35
N VAL A 24 11.71 -6.82 20.42
CA VAL A 24 11.26 -8.20 20.66
C VAL A 24 11.60 -9.11 19.49
N ALA A 25 11.93 -10.36 19.78
CA ALA A 25 12.21 -11.36 18.75
C ALA A 25 10.94 -11.71 17.95
N THR A 26 11.14 -12.03 16.66
CA THR A 26 10.07 -12.53 15.80
C THR A 26 9.61 -13.91 16.28
N ILE A 27 8.32 -14.18 16.09
CA ILE A 27 7.70 -15.49 16.32
C ILE A 27 6.93 -15.92 15.07
N ALA A 28 6.52 -17.17 15.04
CA ALA A 28 5.71 -17.70 13.94
C ALA A 28 4.45 -16.85 13.72
N GLY A 29 4.22 -16.43 12.49
CA GLY A 29 3.13 -15.56 12.11
C GLY A 29 3.38 -14.05 12.28
N ALA A 30 4.48 -13.64 12.91
CA ALA A 30 4.86 -12.23 12.96
C ALA A 30 5.08 -11.67 11.56
N PHE A 31 4.62 -10.45 11.30
CA PHE A 31 4.76 -9.81 10.00
C PHE A 31 4.95 -8.31 10.12
N ILE A 32 5.52 -7.72 9.08
CA ILE A 32 5.58 -6.28 8.88
C ILE A 32 4.63 -5.90 7.75
N ALA A 33 3.68 -5.03 8.05
CA ALA A 33 2.82 -4.40 7.07
C ALA A 33 3.53 -3.12 6.60
N SER A 34 4.14 -3.20 5.43
CA SER A 34 4.88 -2.09 4.85
C SER A 34 3.94 -0.94 4.47
N SER A 35 4.34 0.27 4.82
CA SER A 35 3.73 1.49 4.32
C SER A 35 4.79 2.23 3.50
N ARG A 36 4.71 2.16 2.19
CA ARG A 36 5.52 2.98 1.27
C ARG A 36 5.12 4.44 1.32
N HIS A 37 4.13 4.75 2.11
CA HIS A 37 3.48 6.02 2.24
C HIS A 37 3.70 6.56 3.64
N PHE A 38 3.47 7.86 3.83
CA PHE A 38 3.38 8.48 5.15
C PHE A 38 4.65 8.36 5.98
N ARG A 39 5.78 8.84 5.42
CA ARG A 39 7.11 8.80 6.06
C ARG A 39 7.59 7.39 6.34
N GLN A 40 7.09 6.42 5.57
CA GLN A 40 7.57 5.04 5.49
C GLN A 40 7.56 4.28 6.82
N GLN A 41 6.69 4.67 7.74
CA GLN A 41 6.51 3.94 8.98
C GLN A 41 5.98 2.53 8.72
N GLN A 42 6.49 1.56 9.47
CA GLN A 42 6.18 0.16 9.29
C GLN A 42 5.46 -0.39 10.51
N LEU A 43 4.30 -1.03 10.30
CA LEU A 43 3.59 -1.73 11.36
C LEU A 43 4.14 -3.14 11.50
N TYR A 44 4.72 -3.45 12.64
CA TYR A 44 5.11 -4.80 13.02
C TYR A 44 4.08 -5.39 13.98
N VAL A 45 3.40 -6.44 13.58
CA VAL A 45 2.49 -7.21 14.42
C VAL A 45 3.17 -8.52 14.80
N ARG A 46 3.44 -8.68 16.08
CA ARG A 46 4.14 -9.85 16.62
C ARG A 46 3.19 -10.93 17.06
N SER A 47 2.08 -10.57 17.67
CA SER A 47 1.12 -11.51 18.25
C SER A 47 -0.31 -10.94 18.24
N THR A 48 -1.24 -11.68 18.82
CA THR A 48 -2.62 -11.18 19.02
C THR A 48 -2.69 -9.94 19.91
N THR A 49 -1.66 -9.69 20.72
CA THR A 49 -1.65 -8.62 21.73
C THR A 49 -0.50 -7.65 21.59
N GLU A 50 0.48 -7.93 20.72
CA GLU A 50 1.68 -7.11 20.59
C GLU A 50 1.84 -6.56 19.18
N ALA A 51 1.92 -5.25 19.09
CA ALA A 51 2.21 -4.51 17.87
C ALA A 51 3.20 -3.36 18.13
N PHE A 52 4.02 -3.05 17.16
CA PHE A 52 5.05 -2.03 17.22
C PHE A 52 5.05 -1.22 15.93
N LEU A 53 5.50 0.02 16.03
CA LEU A 53 5.77 0.88 14.90
C LEU A 53 7.28 1.06 14.77
N TYR A 54 7.82 0.80 13.59
CA TYR A 54 9.18 1.14 13.24
C TYR A 54 9.21 2.44 12.45
N ASN A 55 9.99 3.40 12.90
CA ASN A 55 10.26 4.65 12.19
C ASN A 55 11.67 4.58 11.59
N PRO A 56 11.83 4.40 10.27
CA PRO A 56 13.14 4.28 9.65
C PRO A 56 13.96 5.57 9.67
N ASN A 57 13.30 6.73 9.76
CA ASN A 57 14.01 8.02 9.80
C ASN A 57 14.68 8.26 11.16
N GLU A 58 14.11 7.71 12.22
CA GLU A 58 14.64 7.80 13.59
C GLU A 58 15.38 6.51 13.98
N ASP A 59 15.33 5.49 13.10
CA ASP A 59 15.82 4.13 13.36
C ASP A 59 15.34 3.63 14.73
N GLY A 60 14.04 3.79 15.00
CA GLY A 60 13.46 3.55 16.32
C GLY A 60 12.15 2.77 16.29
N TRP A 61 11.88 2.09 17.42
CA TRP A 61 10.69 1.28 17.62
C TRP A 61 9.81 1.85 18.73
N VAL A 62 8.50 1.88 18.50
CA VAL A 62 7.50 2.30 19.49
C VAL A 62 6.44 1.22 19.63
N GLN A 63 6.17 0.80 20.87
CA GLN A 63 5.07 -0.12 21.14
C GLN A 63 3.73 0.58 20.98
N LEU A 64 2.80 -0.12 20.34
CA LEU A 64 1.44 0.34 20.08
C LEU A 64 0.44 -0.25 21.07
N PRO A 65 -0.78 0.28 21.17
CA PRO A 65 -1.87 -0.39 21.84
C PRO A 65 -2.06 -1.81 21.32
N SER A 66 -2.51 -2.71 22.19
CA SER A 66 -2.74 -4.11 21.81
C SER A 66 -3.68 -4.22 20.62
N PRO A 67 -3.32 -4.96 19.56
CA PRO A 67 -4.23 -5.22 18.45
C PRO A 67 -5.45 -6.05 18.87
N ALA A 68 -5.37 -6.79 19.97
CA ALA A 68 -6.43 -7.65 20.50
C ALA A 68 -7.11 -8.48 19.38
N LEU A 69 -6.28 -9.09 18.51
CA LEU A 69 -6.77 -9.95 17.44
C LEU A 69 -7.44 -11.18 18.03
N ALA A 70 -8.63 -11.51 17.55
CA ALA A 70 -9.31 -12.74 17.94
C ALA A 70 -8.74 -13.94 17.16
N GLY A 71 -8.81 -15.11 17.77
CA GLY A 71 -8.31 -16.36 17.19
C GLY A 71 -6.85 -16.65 17.55
N THR A 72 -6.27 -17.58 16.84
CA THR A 72 -4.85 -17.93 16.96
C THR A 72 -4.01 -17.03 16.07
N PHE A 73 -2.91 -16.54 16.61
CA PHE A 73 -1.89 -15.86 15.82
C PHE A 73 -0.88 -16.93 15.41
N ALA A 74 -1.01 -17.41 14.20
CA ALA A 74 -0.15 -18.44 13.65
C ALA A 74 0.34 -18.00 12.26
N ALA A 75 1.02 -18.85 11.59
CA ALA A 75 1.72 -18.67 10.33
C ALA A 75 0.94 -18.06 9.15
N GLY A 76 -0.34 -17.77 9.27
CA GLY A 76 -1.19 -17.20 8.23
C GLY A 76 -1.64 -15.75 8.47
N ALA A 77 -1.21 -15.13 9.56
CA ALA A 77 -1.51 -13.72 9.79
C ALA A 77 -0.87 -12.83 8.72
N ALA A 78 -1.60 -11.84 8.25
CA ALA A 78 -1.17 -10.95 7.18
C ALA A 78 -1.60 -9.50 7.45
N GLY A 79 -0.85 -8.56 6.92
CA GLY A 79 -1.20 -7.16 7.01
C GLY A 79 -0.74 -6.37 5.80
N VAL A 80 -1.41 -5.26 5.56
CA VAL A 80 -1.09 -4.34 4.47
C VAL A 80 -1.44 -2.91 4.87
N SER A 81 -0.67 -1.95 4.39
CA SER A 81 -1.04 -0.53 4.44
C SER A 81 -2.12 -0.27 3.39
N GLY A 82 -3.18 0.38 3.82
CA GLY A 82 -4.30 0.78 2.97
C GLY A 82 -4.51 2.28 3.00
N ALA A 83 -5.73 2.70 2.65
CA ALA A 83 -6.10 4.10 2.50
C ALA A 83 -6.09 4.90 3.83
N TRP A 84 -6.50 6.07 3.76
CA TRP A 84 -6.56 7.23 4.62
C TRP A 84 -7.62 7.20 5.70
N SER A 85 -7.44 8.00 6.72
CA SER A 85 -8.52 8.38 7.63
C SER A 85 -9.38 9.48 6.98
N THR A 86 -10.69 9.26 6.87
CA THR A 86 -11.63 10.20 6.27
C THR A 86 -12.45 10.90 7.36
N GLY A 87 -12.65 12.20 7.25
CA GLY A 87 -13.46 12.97 8.17
C GLY A 87 -14.20 14.13 7.52
N THR A 88 -15.01 14.80 8.30
CA THR A 88 -15.73 16.03 7.94
C THR A 88 -15.47 17.11 8.98
N THR A 89 -15.52 18.38 8.58
CA THR A 89 -15.43 19.48 9.54
C THR A 89 -16.67 19.55 10.40
N VAL A 90 -16.50 19.78 11.71
CA VAL A 90 -17.61 19.91 12.66
C VAL A 90 -18.15 21.33 12.71
N ALA A 91 -17.26 22.31 12.55
CA ALA A 91 -17.60 23.72 12.52
C ALA A 91 -16.91 24.43 11.36
N ALA A 92 -17.49 25.51 10.88
CA ALA A 92 -16.81 26.35 9.90
C ALA A 92 -15.47 26.82 10.47
N SER A 93 -14.41 26.69 9.67
CA SER A 93 -13.13 27.26 10.04
C SER A 93 -13.16 28.77 9.83
N THR A 94 -12.59 29.52 10.73
CA THR A 94 -12.33 30.93 10.50
C THR A 94 -11.03 31.10 9.74
N LEU A 95 -11.06 31.83 8.60
CA LEU A 95 -9.86 32.44 8.08
C LEU A 95 -9.37 33.43 9.13
N THR A 96 -8.22 33.20 9.71
CA THR A 96 -7.61 34.20 10.58
C THR A 96 -7.07 35.32 9.70
N ALA A 97 -7.93 36.30 9.37
CA ALA A 97 -7.66 37.38 8.42
C ALA A 97 -6.80 38.52 8.98
N THR A 98 -6.12 38.34 10.09
CA THR A 98 -5.26 39.38 10.69
C THR A 98 -3.81 38.86 10.75
N GLY A 99 -3.09 39.00 9.63
CA GLY A 99 -1.63 38.83 9.62
C GLY A 99 -1.11 37.39 9.84
N GLY A 100 -1.98 36.41 9.92
CA GLY A 100 -1.63 35.01 10.08
C GLY A 100 -1.53 34.28 8.72
N SER A 101 -0.50 33.46 8.58
CA SER A 101 -0.24 32.65 7.38
C SER A 101 -0.90 31.26 7.41
N THR A 102 -1.97 31.06 8.20
CA THR A 102 -2.57 29.74 8.42
C THR A 102 -4.10 29.77 8.39
N SER A 103 -4.68 28.64 7.97
CA SER A 103 -6.10 28.32 8.09
C SER A 103 -6.28 27.11 9.00
N THR A 104 -7.46 26.97 9.62
CA THR A 104 -7.75 25.85 10.51
C THR A 104 -8.92 25.00 10.01
N ILE A 105 -8.88 23.71 10.31
CA ILE A 105 -9.94 22.73 10.06
C ILE A 105 -10.33 22.12 11.41
N ASN A 106 -11.54 22.38 11.86
CA ASN A 106 -12.06 21.76 13.07
C ASN A 106 -12.59 20.37 12.70
N THR A 107 -11.92 19.33 13.19
CA THR A 107 -12.26 17.95 12.87
C THR A 107 -13.34 17.41 13.82
N ASN A 108 -14.01 16.34 13.39
CA ASN A 108 -14.85 15.53 14.26
C ASN A 108 -14.11 14.32 14.82
N GLN A 109 -12.79 14.30 14.69
CA GLN A 109 -11.96 13.15 15.05
C GLN A 109 -11.15 13.41 16.32
N THR A 110 -10.93 12.34 17.07
CA THR A 110 -9.93 12.33 18.12
C THR A 110 -8.58 12.01 17.51
N ILE A 111 -7.66 12.98 17.52
CA ILE A 111 -6.29 12.79 17.05
C ILE A 111 -5.39 12.59 18.26
N ALA A 112 -4.69 11.45 18.30
CA ALA A 112 -3.92 11.02 19.47
C ALA A 112 -2.45 11.45 19.43
N ARG A 113 -1.99 12.05 18.32
CA ARG A 113 -0.57 12.41 18.13
C ARG A 113 -0.39 13.62 17.24
N SER A 114 0.80 14.17 17.20
CA SER A 114 1.14 15.24 16.25
C SER A 114 1.15 14.70 14.83
N LEU A 115 0.44 15.40 13.94
CA LEU A 115 0.42 15.13 12.50
C LEU A 115 1.21 16.19 11.71
N ALA A 116 2.01 17.02 12.38
CA ALA A 116 2.85 18.01 11.72
C ALA A 116 3.75 17.36 10.66
N GLY A 117 3.70 17.91 9.44
CA GLY A 117 4.42 17.41 8.27
C GLY A 117 3.74 16.23 7.55
N TYR A 118 2.61 15.70 8.02
CA TYR A 118 1.69 14.92 7.22
C TYR A 118 0.83 15.84 6.37
N SER A 119 0.01 15.26 5.49
CA SER A 119 -0.86 16.05 4.62
C SER A 119 -2.33 15.76 4.87
N ILE A 120 -3.17 16.69 4.45
CA ILE A 120 -4.62 16.56 4.42
C ILE A 120 -5.10 16.87 3.00
N HIS A 121 -5.94 16.01 2.44
CA HIS A 121 -6.52 16.20 1.13
C HIS A 121 -8.00 16.58 1.26
N ILE A 122 -8.41 17.65 0.59
CA ILE A 122 -9.79 18.11 0.58
C ILE A 122 -10.55 17.41 -0.55
N VAL A 123 -11.50 16.56 -0.18
CA VAL A 123 -12.29 15.73 -1.10
C VAL A 123 -13.47 16.52 -1.68
N SER A 124 -14.14 17.33 -0.85
CA SER A 124 -15.28 18.14 -1.29
C SER A 124 -15.46 19.37 -0.42
N GLY A 125 -16.27 20.33 -0.89
CA GLY A 125 -16.45 21.62 -0.27
C GLY A 125 -15.49 22.69 -0.80
N PRO A 126 -15.33 23.83 -0.12
CA PRO A 126 -14.33 24.83 -0.46
C PRO A 126 -12.91 24.21 -0.48
N ASN A 127 -12.11 24.64 -1.43
CA ASN A 127 -10.73 24.14 -1.68
C ASN A 127 -10.67 22.64 -2.09
N ALA A 128 -11.75 22.06 -2.61
CA ALA A 128 -11.75 20.67 -3.08
C ALA A 128 -10.64 20.40 -4.12
N GLY A 129 -10.03 19.23 -4.02
CA GLY A 129 -8.90 18.81 -4.87
C GLY A 129 -7.53 19.20 -4.35
N VAL A 130 -7.43 20.11 -3.37
CA VAL A 130 -6.15 20.58 -2.82
C VAL A 130 -5.62 19.59 -1.78
N THR A 131 -4.32 19.34 -1.81
CA THR A 131 -3.59 18.66 -0.73
C THR A 131 -2.70 19.64 -0.02
N LEU A 132 -2.82 19.69 1.31
CA LEU A 132 -2.19 20.67 2.17
C LEU A 132 -1.30 20.00 3.20
N SER A 133 -0.12 20.54 3.42
CA SER A 133 0.73 20.09 4.53
C SER A 133 0.14 20.55 5.87
N ILE A 134 0.09 19.64 6.82
CA ILE A 134 -0.32 19.95 8.21
C ILE A 134 0.84 20.63 8.92
N VAL A 135 0.61 21.86 9.32
CA VAL A 135 1.57 22.66 10.10
C VAL A 135 1.59 22.17 11.56
N SER A 136 0.39 22.01 12.12
CA SER A 136 0.20 21.52 13.49
C SER A 136 -1.23 20.99 13.68
N ASN A 137 -1.47 20.31 14.78
CA ASN A 137 -2.81 19.95 15.22
C ASN A 137 -2.89 19.92 16.75
N THR A 138 -4.09 20.09 17.29
CA THR A 138 -4.35 19.78 18.70
C THR A 138 -4.51 18.27 18.88
N ILE A 139 -4.12 17.77 20.05
CA ILE A 139 -4.29 16.37 20.44
C ILE A 139 -5.53 16.27 21.32
N GLY A 140 -6.38 15.29 21.09
CA GLY A 140 -7.62 15.07 21.82
C GLY A 140 -8.84 15.00 20.91
N THR A 141 -10.04 15.05 21.51
CA THR A 141 -11.33 15.01 20.79
C THR A 141 -11.56 16.31 20.00
N ASN A 142 -12.21 16.19 18.86
CA ASN A 142 -12.50 17.32 17.97
C ASN A 142 -11.24 18.16 17.67
N SER A 143 -10.17 17.47 17.34
CA SER A 143 -8.88 18.09 17.07
C SER A 143 -8.97 19.16 15.99
N VAL A 144 -8.21 20.23 16.16
CA VAL A 144 -8.07 21.31 15.18
C VAL A 144 -6.77 21.11 14.40
N ILE A 145 -6.88 21.05 13.08
CA ILE A 145 -5.74 20.95 12.17
C ILE A 145 -5.44 22.34 11.61
N THR A 146 -4.18 22.72 11.65
CA THR A 146 -3.66 23.97 11.08
C THR A 146 -2.91 23.69 9.80
N VAL A 147 -3.24 24.41 8.73
CA VAL A 147 -2.62 24.35 7.40
C VAL A 147 -2.24 25.74 6.93
N ALA A 148 -1.49 25.85 5.83
CA ALA A 148 -1.22 27.13 5.19
C ALA A 148 -2.53 27.83 4.77
N THR A 149 -2.54 29.16 4.79
CA THR A 149 -3.72 29.97 4.45
C THR A 149 -4.30 29.59 3.10
N GLN A 150 -5.61 29.37 3.06
CA GLN A 150 -6.37 29.04 1.87
C GLN A 150 -7.18 30.23 1.38
N ALA A 151 -7.47 30.22 0.07
CA ALA A 151 -8.26 31.28 -0.57
C ALA A 151 -9.71 31.33 -0.05
N SER A 152 -10.26 30.19 0.37
CA SER A 152 -11.61 30.05 0.90
C SER A 152 -11.59 29.39 2.28
N ALA A 153 -12.48 29.81 3.17
CA ALA A 153 -12.66 29.15 4.45
C ALA A 153 -13.25 27.75 4.26
N PHE A 154 -12.83 26.81 5.08
CA PHE A 154 -13.48 25.50 5.17
C PHE A 154 -14.84 25.62 5.82
N THR A 155 -15.78 24.80 5.41
CA THR A 155 -17.16 24.78 5.93
C THR A 155 -17.47 23.46 6.61
N SER A 156 -18.58 23.38 7.34
CA SER A 156 -19.05 22.13 7.96
C SER A 156 -19.34 21.01 6.95
N SER A 157 -19.51 21.34 5.67
CA SER A 157 -19.67 20.38 4.58
C SER A 157 -18.36 19.92 3.94
N THR A 158 -17.21 20.46 4.38
CA THR A 158 -15.91 20.04 3.86
C THR A 158 -15.63 18.60 4.26
N VAL A 159 -15.39 17.75 3.28
CA VAL A 159 -14.92 16.38 3.47
C VAL A 159 -13.43 16.34 3.19
N TYR A 160 -12.69 15.71 4.06
CA TYR A 160 -11.24 15.61 3.93
C TYR A 160 -10.76 14.19 4.19
N ARG A 161 -9.54 13.92 3.76
CA ARG A 161 -8.78 12.71 4.09
C ARG A 161 -7.49 13.10 4.77
N LEU A 162 -7.20 12.52 5.92
CA LEU A 162 -5.86 12.60 6.52
C LEU A 162 -4.93 11.64 5.80
N CYS A 163 -3.85 12.16 5.28
CA CYS A 163 -2.82 11.39 4.61
C CYS A 163 -1.87 10.81 5.68
N THR A 164 -2.41 9.93 6.49
CA THR A 164 -1.73 9.21 7.56
C THR A 164 -1.92 7.71 7.37
N PRO A 165 -0.95 6.87 7.80
CA PRO A 165 -1.05 5.43 7.60
C PRO A 165 -2.29 4.82 8.25
N VAL A 166 -2.90 3.91 7.51
CA VAL A 166 -3.93 3.01 8.02
C VAL A 166 -3.53 1.59 7.61
N TRP A 167 -3.41 0.70 8.56
CA TRP A 167 -3.06 -0.69 8.28
C TRP A 167 -4.24 -1.62 8.54
N TYR A 168 -4.39 -2.58 7.66
CA TYR A 168 -5.37 -3.66 7.76
C TYR A 168 -4.64 -4.93 8.15
N VAL A 169 -5.13 -5.63 9.16
CA VAL A 169 -4.49 -6.79 9.76
C VAL A 169 -5.49 -7.92 9.86
N LEU A 170 -5.15 -9.06 9.30
CA LEU A 170 -5.92 -10.29 9.34
C LEU A 170 -5.16 -11.32 10.19
N GLY A 171 -5.81 -11.81 11.22
CA GLY A 171 -5.33 -12.94 12.00
C GLY A 171 -5.42 -14.25 11.24
N SER A 172 -4.88 -15.32 11.79
CA SER A 172 -4.86 -16.65 11.19
C SER A 172 -5.69 -17.65 11.97
N GLY A 173 -5.81 -18.87 11.44
CA GLY A 173 -6.61 -19.93 12.04
C GLY A 173 -8.11 -19.70 11.88
N THR A 174 -8.91 -20.21 12.79
CA THR A 174 -10.38 -20.07 12.76
C THR A 174 -10.76 -18.61 12.99
N LEU A 175 -11.49 -18.04 12.04
CA LEU A 175 -11.94 -16.65 12.12
C LEU A 175 -13.05 -16.46 13.14
N ALA A 176 -12.92 -15.41 13.93
CA ALA A 176 -13.93 -14.92 14.85
C ALA A 176 -14.10 -13.40 14.70
N SER A 177 -15.09 -12.80 15.33
CA SER A 177 -15.20 -11.34 15.41
C SER A 177 -13.91 -10.76 16.03
N GLY A 178 -13.28 -9.83 15.33
CA GLY A 178 -11.99 -9.25 15.72
C GLY A 178 -10.75 -9.92 15.11
N SER A 179 -10.91 -10.96 14.26
CA SER A 179 -9.78 -11.50 13.49
C SER A 179 -9.33 -10.60 12.37
N PHE A 180 -10.20 -9.71 11.89
CA PHE A 180 -9.86 -8.68 10.89
C PHE A 180 -9.99 -7.31 11.54
N ARG A 181 -8.90 -6.54 11.54
CA ARG A 181 -8.82 -5.24 12.20
C ARG A 181 -8.10 -4.20 11.38
N LYS A 182 -8.42 -2.95 11.67
CA LYS A 182 -7.77 -1.77 11.15
C LYS A 182 -7.07 -1.03 12.28
N TYR A 183 -5.79 -0.67 12.08
CA TYR A 183 -5.08 0.29 12.92
C TYR A 183 -4.98 1.63 12.20
N ASP A 184 -5.42 2.68 12.87
CA ASP A 184 -5.34 4.06 12.38
C ASP A 184 -4.26 4.81 13.16
N PHE A 185 -3.24 5.28 12.44
CA PHE A 185 -2.10 5.99 13.03
C PHE A 185 -2.51 7.28 13.71
N ALA A 186 -3.39 8.08 13.10
CA ALA A 186 -3.77 9.39 13.60
C ALA A 186 -4.51 9.28 14.93
N THR A 187 -5.40 8.31 15.05
CA THR A 187 -6.21 8.10 16.26
C THR A 187 -5.53 7.18 17.27
N ASN A 188 -4.48 6.47 16.86
CA ASN A 188 -3.78 5.45 17.66
C ASN A 188 -4.73 4.34 18.17
N THR A 189 -5.67 3.92 17.32
CA THR A 189 -6.73 2.97 17.71
C THR A 189 -6.83 1.79 16.76
N TRP A 190 -7.28 0.65 17.32
CA TRP A 190 -7.66 -0.53 16.58
C TRP A 190 -9.18 -0.59 16.43
N THR A 191 -9.65 -0.84 15.22
CA THR A 191 -11.08 -1.02 14.91
C THR A 191 -11.32 -2.41 14.36
N THR A 192 -12.33 -3.12 14.89
CA THR A 192 -12.78 -4.40 14.35
C THR A 192 -13.53 -4.19 13.03
N LEU A 193 -13.23 -4.99 12.04
CA LEU A 193 -13.84 -4.99 10.72
C LEU A 193 -14.59 -6.30 10.48
N VAL A 194 -15.48 -6.30 9.49
CA VAL A 194 -16.24 -7.49 9.09
C VAL A 194 -15.31 -8.49 8.41
N ASN A 195 -15.39 -9.74 8.82
CA ASN A 195 -14.66 -10.87 8.23
C ASN A 195 -15.61 -11.90 7.56
N THR A 196 -16.91 -11.67 7.60
CA THR A 196 -17.90 -12.49 6.87
C THR A 196 -17.62 -12.43 5.37
N GLY A 197 -17.59 -13.57 4.72
CA GLY A 197 -17.24 -13.69 3.30
C GLY A 197 -15.82 -14.19 3.05
N LEU A 198 -14.95 -14.19 4.06
CA LEU A 198 -13.69 -14.92 4.05
C LEU A 198 -13.91 -16.42 4.37
N PRO A 199 -12.96 -17.30 4.03
CA PRO A 199 -13.01 -18.70 4.49
C PRO A 199 -13.03 -18.77 6.00
N ALA A 200 -13.73 -19.74 6.57
CA ALA A 200 -13.85 -19.90 8.01
C ALA A 200 -12.50 -20.07 8.72
N THR A 201 -11.48 -20.50 8.00
CA THR A 201 -10.12 -20.68 8.52
C THR A 201 -9.13 -20.04 7.56
N ILE A 202 -8.28 -19.17 8.08
CA ILE A 202 -7.15 -18.57 7.36
C ILE A 202 -5.97 -19.51 7.46
N ALA A 203 -5.55 -20.04 6.33
CA ALA A 203 -4.43 -20.96 6.23
C ALA A 203 -3.07 -20.25 6.39
N THR A 204 -2.03 -21.05 6.58
CA THR A 204 -0.64 -20.60 6.60
C THR A 204 -0.27 -19.80 5.36
N ASP A 205 0.53 -18.74 5.52
CA ASP A 205 1.04 -17.89 4.43
C ASP A 205 -0.03 -17.17 3.58
N GLY A 206 -1.20 -16.91 4.14
CA GLY A 206 -2.16 -16.01 3.49
C GLY A 206 -1.57 -14.62 3.25
N LYS A 207 -1.92 -13.98 2.12
CA LYS A 207 -1.45 -12.65 1.76
C LYS A 207 -2.60 -11.68 1.61
N LEU A 208 -2.42 -10.53 2.25
CA LEU A 208 -3.30 -9.37 2.11
C LEU A 208 -2.59 -8.33 1.25
N ILE A 209 -3.25 -7.85 0.22
CA ILE A 209 -2.68 -6.94 -0.78
C ILE A 209 -3.59 -5.73 -0.92
N ALA A 210 -3.01 -4.53 -0.92
CA ALA A 210 -3.69 -3.28 -1.25
C ALA A 210 -3.21 -2.76 -2.62
N THR A 211 -4.05 -1.95 -3.22
CA THR A 211 -3.75 -1.24 -4.48
C THR A 211 -3.90 0.26 -4.28
N PRO A 212 -3.15 0.88 -3.35
CA PRO A 212 -3.40 2.25 -2.93
C PRO A 212 -3.12 3.27 -4.02
N SER A 213 -3.85 4.40 -3.97
CA SER A 213 -3.64 5.54 -4.87
C SER A 213 -2.54 6.49 -4.40
N TRP A 214 -2.04 6.31 -3.20
CA TRP A 214 -1.20 7.27 -2.51
C TRP A 214 0.27 6.84 -2.45
N TYR A 215 1.17 7.82 -2.58
CA TYR A 215 2.61 7.70 -2.33
C TYR A 215 3.09 8.93 -1.53
N ASP A 216 4.30 8.91 -0.96
CA ASP A 216 4.79 9.86 0.06
C ASP A 216 4.48 11.35 -0.17
N ASP A 217 4.47 11.81 -1.43
CA ASP A 217 4.25 13.22 -1.79
C ASP A 217 2.83 13.53 -2.27
N GLY A 218 1.94 12.54 -2.25
CA GLY A 218 0.58 12.68 -2.75
C GLY A 218 0.12 11.52 -3.60
N TYR A 219 -0.96 11.74 -4.36
CA TYR A 219 -1.48 10.70 -5.25
C TYR A 219 -0.50 10.36 -6.35
N GLU A 220 -0.23 9.11 -6.54
CA GLU A 220 0.61 8.67 -7.62
C GLU A 220 -0.21 8.28 -8.84
N ALA A 221 -0.01 9.03 -9.90
CA ALA A 221 -0.69 8.80 -11.15
C ALA A 221 -0.08 7.61 -11.90
N LEU A 222 -0.92 6.63 -12.25
CA LEU A 222 -0.60 5.61 -13.26
C LEU A 222 -0.74 6.19 -14.68
N ALA A 223 -1.67 7.14 -14.84
CA ALA A 223 -1.86 7.94 -16.04
C ALA A 223 -2.50 9.29 -15.66
N SER A 224 -2.34 10.29 -16.51
CA SER A 224 -2.91 11.62 -16.30
C SER A 224 -3.27 12.31 -17.62
N GLY A 225 -4.05 13.38 -17.54
CA GLY A 225 -4.38 14.20 -18.68
C GLY A 225 -5.45 15.24 -18.38
N THR A 226 -5.84 15.97 -19.43
CA THR A 226 -6.99 16.88 -19.41
C THR A 226 -8.13 16.26 -20.19
N ALA A 227 -9.32 16.27 -19.66
CA ALA A 227 -10.50 15.78 -20.36
C ALA A 227 -10.76 16.63 -21.62
N THR A 228 -11.24 16.00 -22.68
CA THR A 228 -11.74 16.71 -23.86
C THR A 228 -13.25 16.91 -23.81
N SER A 229 -13.95 16.01 -23.11
CA SER A 229 -15.37 16.10 -22.81
C SER A 229 -15.74 15.12 -21.70
N ALA A 230 -16.95 15.22 -21.18
CA ALA A 230 -17.52 14.24 -20.25
C ALA A 230 -19.04 14.22 -20.34
N THR A 231 -19.64 13.18 -19.79
CA THR A 231 -21.08 13.09 -19.51
C THR A 231 -21.28 12.80 -18.02
N GLY A 232 -22.52 12.66 -17.58
CA GLY A 232 -22.81 12.32 -16.18
C GLY A 232 -22.11 11.05 -15.65
N THR A 233 -21.63 10.14 -16.53
CA THR A 233 -21.01 8.87 -16.17
C THR A 233 -19.74 8.56 -16.94
N THR A 234 -19.26 9.49 -17.78
CA THR A 234 -18.03 9.26 -18.56
C THR A 234 -17.06 10.43 -18.44
N LEU A 235 -15.79 10.15 -18.71
CA LEU A 235 -14.74 11.13 -18.92
C LEU A 235 -13.98 10.72 -20.20
N VAL A 236 -13.83 11.64 -21.13
CA VAL A 236 -13.20 11.41 -22.44
C VAL A 236 -11.91 12.22 -22.55
N ASN A 237 -10.88 11.57 -23.06
CA ASN A 237 -9.67 12.25 -23.51
C ASN A 237 -9.28 11.71 -24.89
N SER A 238 -9.59 12.46 -25.94
CA SER A 238 -9.38 12.04 -27.33
C SER A 238 -7.90 11.91 -27.74
N ALA A 239 -6.98 12.43 -26.92
CA ALA A 239 -5.54 12.29 -27.17
C ALA A 239 -4.96 10.96 -26.66
N LYS A 240 -5.76 10.16 -25.96
CA LYS A 240 -5.34 8.85 -25.42
C LYS A 240 -5.58 7.73 -26.41
N ASN A 241 -4.83 6.63 -26.23
CA ASN A 241 -5.00 5.40 -27.00
C ASN A 241 -4.81 4.18 -26.09
N TRP A 242 -5.62 4.10 -25.04
CA TRP A 242 -5.55 2.99 -24.07
C TRP A 242 -6.03 1.68 -24.67
N THR A 243 -5.54 0.58 -24.11
CA THR A 243 -6.14 -0.73 -24.38
C THR A 243 -7.54 -0.82 -23.75
N ALA A 244 -8.48 -1.42 -24.47
CA ALA A 244 -9.82 -1.62 -23.92
C ALA A 244 -9.79 -2.33 -22.56
N SER A 245 -10.60 -1.86 -21.63
CA SER A 245 -10.68 -2.34 -20.23
C SER A 245 -9.39 -2.15 -19.40
N GLN A 246 -8.39 -1.41 -19.87
CA GLN A 246 -7.10 -1.24 -19.18
C GLN A 246 -7.24 -0.73 -17.75
N TRP A 247 -8.18 0.16 -17.49
CA TRP A 247 -8.31 0.89 -16.23
C TRP A 247 -9.45 0.40 -15.33
N VAL A 248 -10.11 -0.69 -15.69
CA VAL A 248 -11.19 -1.25 -14.86
C VAL A 248 -10.67 -1.60 -13.46
N ASN A 249 -11.45 -1.25 -12.43
CA ASN A 249 -11.11 -1.32 -11.01
C ASN A 249 -10.00 -0.36 -10.52
N SER A 250 -9.40 0.46 -11.37
CA SER A 250 -8.61 1.62 -10.94
C SER A 250 -9.54 2.78 -10.53
N GLN A 251 -8.99 3.84 -9.96
CA GLN A 251 -9.73 5.07 -9.67
C GLN A 251 -9.30 6.20 -10.61
N VAL A 252 -10.25 7.04 -10.98
CA VAL A 252 -9.98 8.33 -11.61
C VAL A 252 -10.34 9.44 -10.63
N ARG A 253 -9.44 10.40 -10.50
CA ARG A 253 -9.57 11.59 -9.67
C ARG A 253 -9.50 12.85 -10.53
N ILE A 254 -10.38 13.81 -10.30
CA ILE A 254 -10.29 15.15 -10.88
C ILE A 254 -9.41 15.99 -9.96
N VAL A 255 -8.25 16.41 -10.44
CA VAL A 255 -7.27 17.15 -9.62
C VAL A 255 -7.42 18.66 -9.73
N SER A 256 -7.95 19.17 -10.84
CA SER A 256 -8.26 20.59 -11.01
C SER A 256 -9.32 20.80 -12.10
N GLY A 257 -9.84 22.02 -12.20
CA GLY A 257 -10.93 22.37 -13.12
C GLY A 257 -12.31 21.96 -12.60
N THR A 258 -13.27 21.84 -13.51
CA THR A 258 -14.65 21.49 -13.16
C THR A 258 -14.72 20.11 -12.55
N GLY A 259 -15.33 19.98 -11.36
CA GLY A 259 -15.46 18.73 -10.63
C GLY A 259 -14.24 18.32 -9.80
N ALA A 260 -13.27 19.23 -9.58
CA ALA A 260 -12.09 18.95 -8.77
C ALA A 260 -12.43 18.32 -7.41
N GLY A 261 -11.60 17.37 -6.95
CA GLY A 261 -11.76 16.61 -5.70
C GLY A 261 -12.56 15.31 -5.86
N GLN A 262 -13.37 15.16 -6.91
CA GLN A 262 -14.15 13.94 -7.11
C GLN A 262 -13.24 12.75 -7.46
N ILE A 263 -13.54 11.59 -6.86
CA ILE A 263 -12.87 10.31 -7.10
C ILE A 263 -13.94 9.28 -7.43
N ARG A 264 -13.71 8.49 -8.49
CA ARG A 264 -14.62 7.42 -8.92
C ARG A 264 -13.84 6.17 -9.31
N THR A 265 -14.38 5.00 -8.97
CA THR A 265 -13.88 3.74 -9.52
C THR A 265 -14.28 3.62 -10.99
N ILE A 266 -13.33 3.26 -11.84
CA ILE A 266 -13.54 3.03 -13.26
C ILE A 266 -14.19 1.66 -13.45
N THR A 267 -15.35 1.62 -14.07
CA THR A 267 -16.12 0.39 -14.31
C THR A 267 -15.93 -0.15 -15.73
N ALA A 268 -15.56 0.71 -16.68
CA ALA A 268 -15.18 0.33 -18.02
C ALA A 268 -14.20 1.36 -18.61
N SER A 269 -13.38 0.95 -19.56
CA SER A 269 -12.55 1.87 -20.33
C SER A 269 -12.41 1.42 -21.78
N THR A 270 -12.36 2.41 -22.70
CA THR A 270 -12.02 2.23 -24.10
C THR A 270 -10.71 2.96 -24.40
N ALA A 271 -10.33 3.09 -25.66
CA ALA A 271 -9.12 3.80 -26.06
C ALA A 271 -9.07 5.25 -25.56
N THR A 272 -10.21 5.91 -25.42
CA THR A 272 -10.28 7.35 -25.10
C THR A 272 -11.25 7.69 -23.97
N THR A 273 -12.03 6.72 -23.48
CA THR A 273 -13.16 6.97 -22.57
C THR A 273 -13.05 6.13 -21.30
N LEU A 274 -13.25 6.76 -20.17
CA LEU A 274 -13.45 6.10 -18.87
C LEU A 274 -14.93 6.15 -18.52
N THR A 275 -15.51 5.02 -18.10
CA THR A 275 -16.87 4.94 -17.56
C THR A 275 -16.79 4.77 -16.05
N VAL A 276 -17.60 5.53 -15.32
CA VAL A 276 -17.61 5.59 -13.86
C VAL A 276 -19.05 5.70 -13.33
N ALA A 277 -19.23 5.61 -12.02
CA ALA A 277 -20.48 6.00 -11.38
C ALA A 277 -20.73 7.51 -11.60
N THR A 278 -21.99 7.93 -11.50
CA THR A 278 -22.43 9.31 -11.76
C THR A 278 -21.54 10.35 -11.04
N TRP A 279 -21.06 11.31 -11.80
CA TRP A 279 -20.38 12.49 -11.28
C TRP A 279 -21.35 13.37 -10.50
N THR A 280 -20.93 13.88 -9.37
CA THR A 280 -21.70 14.91 -8.64
C THR A 280 -21.71 16.24 -9.40
N ILE A 281 -20.56 16.58 -9.98
CA ILE A 281 -20.38 17.70 -10.91
C ILE A 281 -19.75 17.09 -12.15
N THR A 282 -20.46 17.16 -13.28
CA THR A 282 -19.93 16.62 -14.55
C THR A 282 -18.67 17.37 -14.96
N PRO A 283 -17.53 16.67 -15.13
CA PRO A 283 -16.31 17.27 -15.63
C PRO A 283 -16.49 17.89 -17.03
N ASP A 284 -15.58 18.74 -17.42
CA ASP A 284 -15.54 19.35 -18.76
C ASP A 284 -14.10 19.44 -19.32
N ALA A 285 -13.92 20.18 -20.39
CA ALA A 285 -12.61 20.33 -21.03
C ALA A 285 -11.56 21.08 -20.18
N THR A 286 -11.93 21.63 -19.04
CA THR A 286 -10.99 22.24 -18.06
C THR A 286 -10.52 21.26 -17.02
N SER A 287 -11.17 20.10 -16.92
CA SER A 287 -10.92 19.13 -15.89
C SER A 287 -9.62 18.35 -16.13
N VAL A 288 -8.66 18.52 -15.24
CA VAL A 288 -7.44 17.72 -15.21
C VAL A 288 -7.67 16.50 -14.34
N TYR A 289 -7.29 15.33 -14.80
CA TYR A 289 -7.50 14.07 -14.09
C TYR A 289 -6.21 13.27 -13.93
N GLN A 290 -6.24 12.39 -12.94
CA GLN A 290 -5.25 11.32 -12.71
C GLN A 290 -5.97 9.98 -12.57
N ILE A 291 -5.40 8.93 -13.14
CA ILE A 291 -5.77 7.54 -12.87
C ILE A 291 -4.78 6.98 -11.87
N THR A 292 -5.27 6.31 -10.85
CA THR A 292 -4.48 5.82 -9.71
C THR A 292 -4.84 4.38 -9.38
N GLY A 293 -4.13 3.77 -8.43
CA GLY A 293 -4.61 2.57 -7.76
C GLY A 293 -5.99 2.80 -7.11
N ASN A 294 -6.59 1.76 -6.55
CA ASN A 294 -7.90 1.84 -5.93
C ASN A 294 -7.79 1.73 -4.41
N ASP A 295 -8.09 2.83 -3.71
CA ASP A 295 -8.06 2.91 -2.25
C ASP A 295 -9.16 2.11 -1.55
N ASP A 296 -10.19 1.71 -2.27
CA ASP A 296 -11.32 0.99 -1.69
C ASP A 296 -11.12 -0.52 -1.64
N PHE A 297 -10.06 -1.05 -2.29
CA PHE A 297 -9.93 -2.49 -2.42
C PHE A 297 -8.70 -3.06 -1.71
N LEU A 298 -8.94 -4.13 -0.94
CA LEU A 298 -7.92 -5.07 -0.50
C LEU A 298 -8.21 -6.43 -1.12
N TYR A 299 -7.17 -7.18 -1.42
CA TYR A 299 -7.26 -8.54 -1.94
C TYR A 299 -6.68 -9.51 -0.93
N TYR A 300 -7.30 -10.68 -0.78
CA TYR A 300 -6.79 -11.76 0.05
C TYR A 300 -6.64 -13.03 -0.78
N MET A 301 -5.45 -13.65 -0.69
CA MET A 301 -5.14 -14.96 -1.23
C MET A 301 -4.71 -15.88 -0.09
N GLY A 302 -5.30 -17.07 -0.03
CA GLY A 302 -4.92 -18.10 0.93
C GLY A 302 -4.03 -19.18 0.33
N ASN A 303 -3.18 -19.76 1.16
CA ASN A 303 -2.51 -21.00 0.84
C ASN A 303 -3.54 -22.14 0.71
N GLY A 304 -3.29 -23.07 -0.20
CA GLY A 304 -4.13 -24.26 -0.41
C GLY A 304 -5.44 -23.98 -1.16
N ALA A 305 -5.69 -22.75 -1.61
CA ALA A 305 -6.90 -22.38 -2.33
C ALA A 305 -6.59 -21.54 -3.58
N VAL A 306 -7.35 -21.74 -4.65
CA VAL A 306 -7.28 -20.90 -5.86
C VAL A 306 -8.18 -19.67 -5.77
N THR A 307 -9.02 -19.61 -4.75
CA THR A 307 -10.01 -18.56 -4.55
C THR A 307 -9.33 -17.24 -4.18
N LEU A 308 -9.78 -16.17 -4.81
CA LEU A 308 -9.38 -14.79 -4.53
C LEU A 308 -10.55 -14.05 -3.91
N PHE A 309 -10.28 -13.32 -2.84
CA PHE A 309 -11.27 -12.51 -2.13
C PHE A 309 -10.92 -11.03 -2.29
N ARG A 310 -11.95 -10.19 -2.30
CA ARG A 310 -11.80 -8.74 -2.32
C ARG A 310 -12.63 -8.10 -1.22
N TYR A 311 -12.01 -7.23 -0.46
CA TYR A 311 -12.66 -6.39 0.55
C TYR A 311 -12.91 -5.00 -0.01
N SER A 312 -14.14 -4.51 0.14
CA SER A 312 -14.44 -3.09 -0.05
C SER A 312 -14.32 -2.38 1.30
N ILE A 313 -13.44 -1.41 1.37
CA ILE A 313 -13.19 -0.61 2.58
C ILE A 313 -14.42 0.25 2.90
N SER A 314 -14.98 0.93 1.90
CA SER A 314 -16.18 1.76 2.06
C SER A 314 -17.42 0.94 2.39
N GLY A 315 -17.53 -0.26 1.81
CA GLY A 315 -18.63 -1.19 2.08
C GLY A 315 -18.45 -2.04 3.33
N ASN A 316 -17.26 -2.05 3.93
CA ASN A 316 -16.88 -2.94 5.03
C ASN A 316 -17.34 -4.38 4.80
N SER A 317 -17.04 -4.92 3.63
CA SER A 317 -17.54 -6.23 3.21
C SER A 317 -16.57 -6.97 2.31
N TRP A 318 -16.52 -8.31 2.47
CA TRP A 318 -15.77 -9.20 1.62
C TRP A 318 -16.64 -9.79 0.52
N SER A 319 -16.05 -9.99 -0.65
CA SER A 319 -16.66 -10.72 -1.77
C SER A 319 -15.67 -11.72 -2.35
N THR A 320 -16.17 -12.89 -2.72
CA THR A 320 -15.42 -13.86 -3.51
C THR A 320 -15.38 -13.39 -4.95
N LEU A 321 -14.19 -13.31 -5.53
CA LEU A 321 -14.04 -13.04 -6.95
C LEU A 321 -14.19 -14.32 -7.77
N THR A 322 -14.83 -14.19 -8.94
CA THR A 322 -14.97 -15.26 -9.93
C THR A 322 -14.19 -14.86 -11.19
N PRO A 323 -12.87 -15.13 -11.25
CA PRO A 323 -12.07 -14.80 -12.41
C PRO A 323 -12.54 -15.54 -13.67
N VAL A 324 -12.45 -14.88 -14.83
CA VAL A 324 -12.77 -15.45 -16.14
C VAL A 324 -11.94 -16.71 -16.40
N ALA A 325 -10.65 -16.65 -16.10
CA ALA A 325 -9.79 -17.84 -16.01
C ALA A 325 -9.35 -18.00 -14.56
N ALA A 326 -9.63 -19.15 -13.98
CA ALA A 326 -9.22 -19.48 -12.63
C ALA A 326 -7.72 -19.70 -12.55
N ARG A 327 -7.14 -19.56 -11.37
CA ARG A 327 -5.75 -19.96 -11.10
C ARG A 327 -5.61 -21.47 -11.33
N ALA A 328 -4.61 -21.88 -12.10
CA ALA A 328 -4.46 -23.30 -12.50
C ALA A 328 -4.10 -24.24 -11.34
N ALA A 329 -3.45 -23.73 -10.30
CA ALA A 329 -3.08 -24.52 -9.13
C ALA A 329 -3.08 -23.66 -7.86
N ALA A 330 -3.46 -24.26 -6.75
CA ALA A 330 -3.39 -23.61 -5.45
C ALA A 330 -1.94 -23.30 -5.06
N PRO A 331 -1.68 -22.16 -4.41
CA PRO A 331 -0.38 -21.89 -3.82
C PRO A 331 -0.14 -22.78 -2.61
N SER A 332 1.11 -22.94 -2.24
CA SER A 332 1.57 -23.68 -1.09
C SER A 332 2.28 -22.75 -0.09
N THR A 333 2.83 -23.33 0.97
CA THR A 333 3.63 -22.59 1.95
C THR A 333 4.82 -21.90 1.30
N GLY A 334 5.16 -20.70 1.74
CA GLY A 334 6.16 -19.84 1.08
C GLY A 334 5.62 -19.10 -0.12
N MET A 335 4.29 -19.03 -0.30
CA MET A 335 3.69 -18.20 -1.34
C MET A 335 3.95 -16.71 -1.09
N SER A 336 3.97 -15.93 -2.15
CA SER A 336 4.00 -14.47 -2.08
C SER A 336 2.88 -13.85 -2.89
N ALA A 337 2.67 -12.57 -2.66
CA ALA A 337 1.88 -11.74 -3.55
C ALA A 337 2.37 -10.29 -3.49
N ALA A 338 2.47 -9.66 -4.66
CA ALA A 338 2.86 -8.26 -4.78
C ALA A 338 2.04 -7.58 -5.87
N TRP A 339 1.43 -6.45 -5.54
CA TRP A 339 0.83 -5.58 -6.55
C TRP A 339 1.93 -4.77 -7.23
N VAL A 340 1.95 -4.82 -8.55
CA VAL A 340 2.91 -4.09 -9.38
C VAL A 340 2.32 -2.73 -9.73
N ARG A 341 2.75 -1.70 -9.03
CA ARG A 341 2.28 -0.34 -9.22
C ARG A 341 2.78 0.25 -10.54
N GLN A 342 4.07 0.32 -10.70
CA GLN A 342 4.71 0.89 -11.87
C GLN A 342 6.04 0.19 -12.14
N VAL A 343 6.24 -0.18 -13.38
CA VAL A 343 7.52 -0.66 -13.88
C VAL A 343 8.26 0.53 -14.46
N THR A 344 9.48 0.78 -14.01
CA THR A 344 10.30 1.95 -14.39
C THR A 344 11.28 1.65 -15.53
N ASP A 345 11.09 0.58 -16.26
CA ASP A 345 11.89 0.29 -17.45
C ASP A 345 11.61 1.32 -18.56
N THR A 346 12.65 1.84 -19.21
CA THR A 346 12.56 2.83 -20.28
C THR A 346 11.72 2.38 -21.48
N THR A 347 11.54 1.08 -21.66
CA THR A 347 10.64 0.47 -22.66
C THR A 347 9.17 0.47 -22.22
N TRP A 348 8.87 0.75 -20.95
CA TRP A 348 7.56 0.64 -20.33
C TRP A 348 7.06 1.94 -19.70
N THR A 349 7.71 3.08 -20.01
CA THR A 349 7.30 4.42 -19.53
C THR A 349 5.97 4.88 -20.10
N ASP A 350 5.40 4.14 -21.03
CA ASP A 350 4.10 4.45 -21.60
C ASP A 350 3.00 4.05 -20.61
N GLU A 351 2.06 4.96 -20.37
CA GLU A 351 0.81 4.66 -19.63
C GLU A 351 0.00 3.51 -20.28
N ASN A 352 0.35 3.12 -21.50
CA ASN A 352 -0.19 1.95 -22.18
C ASN A 352 0.51 0.64 -21.76
N ALA A 353 1.55 0.68 -20.93
CA ALA A 353 2.14 -0.53 -20.38
C ALA A 353 1.10 -1.30 -19.55
N ILE A 354 0.68 -2.43 -20.05
CA ILE A 354 -0.42 -3.24 -19.50
C ILE A 354 -0.15 -3.71 -18.06
N ILE A 355 1.08 -3.64 -17.58
CA ILE A 355 1.46 -4.13 -16.25
C ILE A 355 1.12 -3.12 -15.16
N ASN A 356 1.29 -1.84 -15.44
CA ASN A 356 1.20 -0.78 -14.43
C ASN A 356 -0.19 -0.71 -13.78
N GLY A 357 -0.24 -0.92 -12.47
CA GLY A 357 -1.46 -0.88 -11.68
C GLY A 357 -2.45 -2.04 -11.90
N ARG A 358 -2.17 -2.97 -12.81
CA ARG A 358 -3.11 -4.03 -13.22
C ARG A 358 -2.82 -5.38 -12.62
N ARG A 359 -1.57 -5.70 -12.27
CA ARG A 359 -1.17 -7.08 -11.96
C ARG A 359 -0.79 -7.25 -10.51
N ILE A 360 -1.32 -8.32 -9.93
CA ILE A 360 -0.84 -8.88 -8.66
C ILE A 360 -0.08 -10.16 -8.99
N TYR A 361 1.23 -10.14 -8.86
CA TYR A 361 2.09 -11.31 -9.05
C TYR A 361 2.08 -12.18 -7.81
N SER A 362 2.12 -13.50 -7.99
CA SER A 362 2.15 -14.47 -6.90
C SER A 362 3.05 -15.65 -7.23
N PHE A 363 4.06 -15.88 -6.41
CA PHE A 363 4.82 -17.11 -6.40
C PHE A 363 4.00 -18.19 -5.70
N ARG A 364 3.98 -19.42 -6.26
CA ARG A 364 3.16 -20.49 -5.67
C ARG A 364 3.71 -21.05 -4.38
N GLY A 365 5.03 -20.93 -4.16
CA GLY A 365 5.68 -21.54 -3.00
C GLY A 365 5.77 -23.06 -3.05
N GLY A 366 6.10 -23.70 -1.93
CA GLY A 366 6.32 -25.13 -1.83
C GLY A 366 7.50 -25.59 -2.68
N VAL A 367 7.30 -26.65 -3.45
CA VAL A 367 8.31 -27.18 -4.38
C VAL A 367 8.13 -26.63 -5.81
N SER A 368 7.25 -25.63 -5.98
CA SER A 368 6.95 -25.07 -7.30
C SER A 368 7.78 -23.81 -7.57
N ALA A 369 8.41 -23.75 -8.73
CA ALA A 369 9.02 -22.54 -9.27
C ALA A 369 8.02 -21.67 -10.03
N ALA A 370 6.73 -22.02 -10.07
CA ALA A 370 5.73 -21.31 -10.86
C ALA A 370 5.37 -19.95 -10.28
N ILE A 371 5.27 -18.97 -11.16
CA ILE A 371 4.79 -17.63 -10.90
C ILE A 371 3.50 -17.45 -11.68
N ASP A 372 2.49 -16.90 -11.01
CA ASP A 372 1.22 -16.52 -11.60
C ASP A 372 1.03 -15.01 -11.46
N TYR A 373 0.13 -14.42 -12.25
CA TYR A 373 -0.38 -13.12 -11.92
C TYR A 373 -1.89 -13.04 -12.10
N TYR A 374 -2.53 -12.23 -11.27
CA TYR A 374 -3.92 -11.86 -11.43
C TYR A 374 -4.01 -10.49 -12.12
N ASP A 375 -4.70 -10.43 -13.25
CA ASP A 375 -5.03 -9.18 -13.94
C ASP A 375 -6.32 -8.61 -13.33
N ILE A 376 -6.19 -7.51 -12.60
CA ILE A 376 -7.29 -6.87 -11.87
C ILE A 376 -8.37 -6.36 -12.82
N ALA A 377 -7.97 -5.79 -13.94
CA ALA A 377 -8.88 -5.19 -14.91
C ALA A 377 -9.62 -6.25 -15.73
N ALA A 378 -8.93 -7.30 -16.14
CA ALA A 378 -9.52 -8.40 -16.88
C ALA A 378 -10.24 -9.42 -15.98
N ASN A 379 -10.09 -9.30 -14.67
CA ASN A 379 -10.56 -10.29 -13.70
C ASN A 379 -10.18 -11.71 -14.09
N THR A 380 -8.89 -11.95 -14.32
CA THR A 380 -8.41 -13.24 -14.82
C THR A 380 -7.05 -13.60 -14.25
N TRP A 381 -6.79 -14.91 -14.07
CA TRP A 381 -5.46 -15.41 -13.75
C TRP A 381 -4.70 -15.78 -15.02
N VAL A 382 -3.42 -15.45 -15.03
CA VAL A 382 -2.43 -16.02 -15.94
C VAL A 382 -1.50 -16.87 -15.09
N SER A 383 -1.52 -18.18 -15.33
CA SER A 383 -0.85 -19.16 -14.50
C SER A 383 0.42 -19.68 -15.15
N ALA A 384 1.42 -19.95 -14.31
CA ALA A 384 2.69 -20.53 -14.70
C ALA A 384 3.35 -19.76 -15.86
N ILE A 385 3.55 -18.44 -15.67
CA ILE A 385 4.25 -17.63 -16.67
C ILE A 385 5.64 -18.19 -16.94
N THR A 386 6.04 -18.18 -18.21
CA THR A 386 7.39 -18.60 -18.61
C THR A 386 8.41 -17.57 -18.16
N TYR A 387 9.45 -18.00 -17.49
CA TYR A 387 10.61 -17.19 -17.13
C TYR A 387 11.89 -18.03 -17.06
N ALA A 388 13.05 -17.39 -17.08
CA ALA A 388 14.34 -18.07 -17.07
C ALA A 388 15.30 -17.47 -16.03
N PRO A 389 16.10 -18.29 -15.33
CA PRO A 389 15.93 -19.74 -15.16
C PRO A 389 14.82 -20.06 -14.14
N ALA A 390 13.93 -20.98 -14.44
CA ALA A 390 12.85 -21.42 -13.55
C ALA A 390 13.32 -22.59 -12.65
N THR A 391 14.46 -22.44 -12.01
CA THR A 391 15.12 -23.53 -11.25
C THR A 391 15.00 -23.36 -9.73
N GLU A 392 14.67 -22.15 -9.25
CA GLU A 392 14.61 -21.89 -7.83
C GLU A 392 13.20 -22.10 -7.27
N THR A 393 13.13 -22.81 -6.16
CA THR A 393 11.90 -23.00 -5.39
C THR A 393 11.97 -22.24 -4.08
N PHE A 394 10.87 -21.68 -3.66
CA PHE A 394 10.76 -20.89 -2.43
C PHE A 394 9.76 -21.56 -1.50
N THR A 395 10.24 -21.99 -0.34
CA THR A 395 9.46 -22.75 0.62
C THR A 395 9.01 -21.90 1.81
N THR A 396 8.40 -22.54 2.79
CA THR A 396 7.96 -21.92 4.03
C THR A 396 9.06 -21.05 4.65
N GLY A 397 8.77 -19.81 4.95
CA GLY A 397 9.73 -18.89 5.54
C GLY A 397 10.48 -17.99 4.54
N SER A 398 10.34 -18.22 3.23
CA SER A 398 10.82 -17.26 2.22
C SER A 398 10.11 -15.92 2.38
N LYS A 399 10.84 -14.82 2.18
CA LYS A 399 10.36 -13.45 2.37
C LYS A 399 10.41 -12.70 1.05
N TYR A 400 9.48 -11.77 0.89
CA TYR A 400 9.32 -11.07 -0.37
C TYR A 400 9.10 -9.57 -0.12
N THR A 401 9.66 -8.76 -1.01
CA THR A 401 9.28 -7.35 -1.16
C THR A 401 9.31 -6.95 -2.63
N TYR A 402 8.62 -5.90 -2.99
CA TYR A 402 8.52 -5.41 -4.36
C TYR A 402 9.03 -3.98 -4.44
N TYR A 403 9.94 -3.72 -5.39
CA TYR A 403 10.33 -2.36 -5.74
C TYR A 403 10.70 -2.25 -7.24
N GLY A 404 10.22 -1.19 -7.89
CA GLY A 404 10.52 -0.90 -9.29
C GLY A 404 10.16 -2.06 -10.22
N ASN A 405 11.16 -2.52 -10.96
CA ASN A 405 11.00 -3.63 -11.92
C ASN A 405 11.13 -5.01 -11.28
N PHE A 406 11.35 -5.10 -9.97
CA PHE A 406 11.78 -6.34 -9.34
C PHE A 406 10.91 -6.76 -8.16
N ILE A 407 10.70 -8.06 -8.04
CA ILE A 407 10.31 -8.71 -6.78
C ILE A 407 11.58 -9.32 -6.19
N TYR A 408 11.95 -8.88 -5.00
CA TYR A 408 13.10 -9.36 -4.24
C TYR A 408 12.68 -10.49 -3.32
N ILE A 409 13.47 -11.54 -3.26
CA ILE A 409 13.11 -12.79 -2.60
C ILE A 409 14.27 -13.28 -1.75
N GLN A 410 14.07 -13.36 -0.45
CA GLN A 410 14.98 -14.08 0.43
C GLN A 410 14.56 -15.55 0.46
N LYS A 411 15.45 -16.44 0.09
CA LYS A 411 15.20 -17.88 0.10
C LYS A 411 15.31 -18.44 1.51
N ASP A 412 14.27 -19.13 1.92
CA ASP A 412 14.14 -19.76 3.24
C ASP A 412 15.38 -20.59 3.65
N ALA A 413 15.69 -20.57 4.95
CA ALA A 413 16.81 -21.28 5.59
C ALA A 413 18.19 -21.05 4.94
N THR A 414 18.33 -19.99 4.15
CA THR A 414 19.59 -19.60 3.51
C THR A 414 19.91 -18.12 3.78
N ASN A 415 21.06 -17.69 3.35
CA ASN A 415 21.43 -16.28 3.28
C ASN A 415 21.34 -15.71 1.85
N ARG A 416 20.75 -16.47 0.90
CA ARG A 416 20.69 -16.12 -0.52
C ARG A 416 19.45 -15.29 -0.82
N TRP A 417 19.66 -14.24 -1.61
CA TRP A 417 18.63 -13.40 -2.17
C TRP A 417 18.59 -13.55 -3.69
N PHE A 418 17.38 -13.52 -4.20
CA PHE A 418 17.05 -13.53 -5.62
C PHE A 418 16.24 -12.29 -5.95
N ARG A 419 16.15 -11.98 -7.23
CA ARG A 419 15.19 -11.02 -7.73
C ARG A 419 14.55 -11.51 -9.01
N PHE A 420 13.26 -11.29 -9.12
CA PHE A 420 12.51 -11.55 -10.34
C PHE A 420 12.30 -10.22 -11.07
N ASN A 421 12.88 -10.12 -12.28
CA ASN A 421 12.70 -9.00 -13.19
C ASN A 421 11.35 -9.15 -13.90
N ILE A 422 10.40 -8.28 -13.62
CA ILE A 422 9.03 -8.37 -14.10
C ILE A 422 8.96 -8.14 -15.62
N PRO A 423 9.55 -7.06 -16.20
CA PRO A 423 9.54 -6.87 -17.64
C PRO A 423 10.21 -7.96 -18.43
N ALA A 424 11.35 -8.40 -17.97
CA ALA A 424 12.15 -9.41 -18.68
C ALA A 424 11.66 -10.84 -18.46
N ALA A 425 10.73 -11.06 -17.52
CA ALA A 425 10.33 -12.38 -17.03
C ALA A 425 11.56 -13.26 -16.74
N ALA A 426 12.48 -12.75 -15.93
CA ALA A 426 13.76 -13.42 -15.63
C ALA A 426 14.04 -13.41 -14.13
N MET A 427 14.68 -14.47 -13.64
CA MET A 427 15.12 -14.62 -12.26
C MET A 427 16.64 -14.62 -12.21
N ASP A 428 17.22 -13.84 -11.32
CA ASP A 428 18.66 -13.88 -11.05
C ASP A 428 18.96 -13.98 -9.55
N GLY A 429 20.19 -14.41 -9.23
CA GLY A 429 20.75 -14.29 -7.89
C GLY A 429 21.13 -12.82 -7.68
N TRP A 430 20.60 -12.23 -6.62
CA TRP A 430 20.84 -10.81 -6.36
C TRP A 430 21.97 -10.58 -5.35
N ASN A 431 21.87 -11.20 -4.16
CA ASN A 431 22.87 -10.97 -3.12
C ASN A 431 22.89 -12.09 -2.07
N THR A 432 23.85 -11.98 -1.14
CA THR A 432 24.03 -12.89 -0.01
C THR A 432 24.14 -12.08 1.28
N MET A 433 23.30 -12.40 2.26
CA MET A 433 23.39 -11.78 3.60
C MET A 433 24.58 -12.33 4.37
N PRO A 434 25.14 -11.55 5.33
CA PRO A 434 26.23 -12.00 6.18
C PRO A 434 25.82 -13.13 7.14
N VAL A 435 24.54 -13.29 7.38
CA VAL A 435 23.97 -14.23 8.36
C VAL A 435 22.94 -15.12 7.66
N VAL A 436 22.97 -16.41 7.95
CA VAL A 436 21.95 -17.36 7.50
C VAL A 436 20.66 -17.09 8.26
N GLN A 437 19.54 -17.04 7.55
CA GLN A 437 18.21 -16.98 8.15
C GLN A 437 18.03 -18.18 9.07
N GLY A 438 17.57 -17.95 10.32
CA GLY A 438 17.23 -19.01 11.27
C GLY A 438 16.12 -19.93 10.76
N ALA A 439 15.74 -20.93 11.54
CA ALA A 439 14.69 -21.88 11.19
C ALA A 439 13.47 -21.20 10.60
N ALA A 440 12.83 -21.84 9.65
CA ALA A 440 11.68 -21.31 8.91
C ALA A 440 10.60 -20.78 9.86
N VAL A 441 10.46 -19.45 9.90
CA VAL A 441 9.37 -18.77 10.60
C VAL A 441 8.46 -18.17 9.54
N VAL A 442 7.26 -18.67 9.50
CA VAL A 442 6.24 -18.15 8.62
C VAL A 442 5.82 -16.76 9.09
N GLY A 443 5.78 -15.82 8.18
CA GLY A 443 5.44 -14.42 8.43
C GLY A 443 6.25 -13.52 7.51
N ASP A 444 5.70 -12.38 7.15
CA ASP A 444 6.32 -11.47 6.17
C ASP A 444 7.07 -10.36 6.92
N THR A 445 8.37 -10.53 7.07
CA THR A 445 9.22 -9.60 7.83
C THR A 445 10.24 -8.87 6.95
N CYS A 446 10.03 -8.87 5.63
CA CYS A 446 10.81 -8.13 4.65
C CYS A 446 10.00 -6.95 4.11
N PHE A 447 10.64 -5.80 3.93
CA PHE A 447 10.03 -4.59 3.40
C PHE A 447 11.08 -3.69 2.75
N ASP A 448 10.62 -2.77 1.92
CA ASP A 448 11.47 -1.75 1.31
C ASP A 448 11.15 -0.35 1.88
N ILE A 449 12.14 0.51 1.86
CA ILE A 449 12.03 1.93 2.22
C ILE A 449 12.75 2.75 1.17
N GLU A 450 12.06 3.75 0.67
CA GLU A 450 12.57 4.71 -0.30
C GLU A 450 12.92 6.03 0.41
N TYR A 451 14.11 6.53 0.19
CA TYR A 451 14.53 7.85 0.62
C TYR A 451 14.69 8.74 -0.60
N LYS A 452 14.06 9.91 -0.57
CA LYS A 452 14.28 10.93 -1.60
C LYS A 452 15.13 12.04 -1.02
N ASP A 453 16.27 12.32 -1.67
CA ASP A 453 17.11 13.48 -1.40
C ASP A 453 17.21 14.30 -2.69
N GLY A 454 16.32 15.27 -2.82
CA GLY A 454 16.16 16.05 -4.03
C GLY A 454 15.77 15.19 -5.24
N ALA A 455 16.65 15.13 -6.25
CA ALA A 455 16.43 14.29 -7.45
C ALA A 455 16.95 12.85 -7.30
N THR A 456 17.60 12.53 -6.17
CA THR A 456 18.18 11.21 -5.93
C THR A 456 17.20 10.38 -5.09
N GLU A 457 16.86 9.21 -5.60
CA GLU A 457 16.09 8.21 -4.87
C GLU A 457 17.04 7.10 -4.41
N ILE A 458 17.02 6.81 -3.12
CA ILE A 458 17.79 5.74 -2.50
C ILE A 458 16.81 4.78 -1.87
N VAL A 459 16.89 3.52 -2.23
CA VAL A 459 16.00 2.48 -1.72
C VAL A 459 16.78 1.46 -0.93
N TYR A 460 16.26 1.10 0.21
CA TYR A 460 16.77 0.01 1.04
C TYR A 460 15.73 -1.10 1.17
N ILE A 461 16.19 -2.33 1.07
CA ILE A 461 15.45 -3.50 1.51
C ILE A 461 15.85 -3.80 2.94
N TYR A 462 14.86 -3.93 3.81
CA TYR A 462 15.02 -4.29 5.20
C TYR A 462 14.53 -5.70 5.43
N MET A 463 15.16 -6.37 6.37
CA MET A 463 14.76 -7.70 6.81
C MET A 463 14.92 -7.87 8.31
N LEU A 464 13.84 -8.21 8.99
CA LEU A 464 13.85 -8.67 10.37
C LEU A 464 14.02 -10.19 10.39
N MET A 465 15.07 -10.66 11.08
CA MET A 465 15.48 -12.06 11.07
C MET A 465 14.49 -12.95 11.84
N ASN A 466 14.34 -14.19 11.39
CA ASN A 466 13.50 -15.19 12.07
C ASN A 466 14.04 -15.49 13.47
N THR A 467 13.13 -15.61 14.46
CA THR A 467 13.43 -15.93 15.87
C THR A 467 14.49 -15.03 16.50
N SER A 468 14.66 -13.83 15.96
CA SER A 468 15.70 -12.88 16.38
C SER A 468 15.13 -11.45 16.49
N THR A 469 15.83 -10.61 17.21
CA THR A 469 15.58 -9.16 17.22
C THR A 469 16.40 -8.43 16.17
N GLN A 470 17.35 -9.11 15.51
CA GLN A 470 18.24 -8.49 14.54
C GLN A 470 17.52 -8.08 13.27
N MET A 471 17.80 -6.89 12.81
CA MET A 471 17.33 -6.34 11.55
C MET A 471 18.51 -5.88 10.70
N TYR A 472 18.44 -6.17 9.43
CA TYR A 472 19.44 -5.78 8.43
C TYR A 472 18.78 -4.98 7.32
N ARG A 473 19.57 -4.10 6.70
CA ARG A 473 19.17 -3.41 5.48
C ARG A 473 20.25 -3.50 4.41
N GLN A 474 19.83 -3.40 3.19
CA GLN A 474 20.72 -3.27 2.04
C GLN A 474 20.17 -2.25 1.05
N MET A 475 21.05 -1.40 0.54
CA MET A 475 20.70 -0.48 -0.53
C MET A 475 20.48 -1.24 -1.83
N VAL A 476 19.40 -0.86 -2.52
CA VAL A 476 19.05 -1.28 -3.88
C VAL A 476 19.49 -0.17 -4.82
N ILE A 477 20.20 -0.51 -5.85
CA ILE A 477 20.65 0.41 -6.90
C ILE A 477 19.98 0.02 -8.21
#